data_1c68ae08e66d3bf1e68176ae6d7f8dc3
#
_entry.id   1c68ae08e66d3bf1e68176ae6d7f8dc3
#
_cell.length_a   1.000
_cell.length_b   1.000
_cell.length_c   1.000
_cell.angle_alpha   90.00
_cell.angle_beta   90.00
_cell.angle_gamma   90.00
#
_symmetry.space_group_name_H-M   'P 1'
#
loop_
_entity.id
_entity.type
_entity.pdbx_description
1 polymer ?
#
loop_
_entity_poly.entity_id
_entity_poly.type
_entity_poly.pdbx_seq_one_letter_code
_entity_poly.pdbx_strand_id
1 'polypeptide(L)'
;MCIRDSPSPVGGLPDVGAYLSLFETTTGVRPVKICGKPNPSMILGVIEEFGLAAESCAMVGDRIYTDMAMAEASGVHGVLVLSGEATAEDASASGVRMSLVTPSVDGLCR
;
A
#
# COMPACT_ATOMS: atom_id res chain seq x y z
N MET A 1 -2.81 -9.37 -3.00
CA MET A 1 -3.41 -9.28 -4.35
C MET A 1 -2.76 -8.10 -5.06
N CYS A 2 -2.21 -8.29 -6.24
CA CYS A 2 -1.66 -7.16 -7.01
C CYS A 2 -2.77 -6.31 -7.59
N ILE A 3 -2.56 -5.00 -7.61
CA ILE A 3 -3.46 -4.06 -8.27
C ILE A 3 -3.41 -4.36 -9.78
N ARG A 4 -4.57 -4.63 -10.38
CA ARG A 4 -4.69 -4.94 -11.81
C ARG A 4 -4.77 -3.68 -12.67
N ASP A 5 -5.36 -2.63 -12.12
CA ASP A 5 -5.57 -1.34 -12.78
C ASP A 5 -5.49 -0.19 -11.78
N SER A 6 -5.11 0.96 -12.26
CA SER A 6 -5.18 2.23 -11.54
C SER A 6 -6.34 3.06 -12.09
N PRO A 7 -7.17 3.69 -11.24
CA PRO A 7 -8.29 4.51 -11.70
C PRO A 7 -7.79 5.74 -12.48
N SER A 8 -8.50 6.09 -13.54
CA SER A 8 -8.26 7.31 -14.30
C SER A 8 -9.60 7.88 -14.81
N PRO A 9 -9.65 9.16 -15.22
CA PRO A 9 -10.87 9.77 -15.76
C PRO A 9 -11.45 9.08 -17.00
N VAL A 10 -10.63 8.32 -17.71
CA VAL A 10 -11.01 7.62 -18.95
C VAL A 10 -11.14 6.11 -18.77
N GLY A 11 -11.07 5.61 -17.54
CA GLY A 11 -11.13 4.19 -17.20
C GLY A 11 -9.87 3.68 -16.51
N GLY A 12 -9.78 2.38 -16.28
CA GLY A 12 -8.62 1.75 -15.64
C GLY A 12 -7.39 1.76 -16.55
N LEU A 13 -6.24 2.14 -16.00
CA LEU A 13 -4.94 1.98 -16.66
C LEU A 13 -4.27 0.69 -16.16
N PRO A 14 -3.63 -0.09 -17.06
CA PRO A 14 -2.93 -1.30 -16.64
C PRO A 14 -1.91 -1.03 -15.54
N ASP A 15 -1.96 -1.81 -14.48
CA ASP A 15 -0.99 -1.78 -13.39
C ASP A 15 -0.27 -3.15 -13.31
N VAL A 16 0.67 -3.30 -12.39
CA VAL A 16 1.56 -4.46 -12.30
C VAL A 16 0.83 -5.80 -12.34
N GLY A 17 -0.35 -5.91 -11.73
CA GLY A 17 -1.14 -7.14 -11.78
C GLY A 17 -1.64 -7.51 -13.18
N ALA A 18 -1.92 -6.52 -14.04
CA ALA A 18 -2.28 -6.75 -15.43
C ALA A 18 -1.07 -7.28 -16.22
N TYR A 19 0.11 -6.69 -16.03
CA TYR A 19 1.35 -7.18 -16.67
C TYR A 19 1.70 -8.59 -16.22
N LEU A 20 1.57 -8.91 -14.93
CA LEU A 20 1.80 -10.27 -14.42
C LEU A 20 0.83 -11.28 -15.05
N SER A 21 -0.43 -10.92 -15.22
CA SER A 21 -1.41 -11.76 -15.92
C SER A 21 -1.07 -11.99 -17.40
N LEU A 22 -0.54 -10.95 -18.07
CA LEU A 22 -0.07 -11.04 -19.45
C LEU A 22 1.09 -12.03 -19.56
N PHE A 23 2.10 -11.91 -18.70
CA PHE A 23 3.24 -12.82 -18.70
C PHE A 23 2.84 -14.26 -18.36
N GLU A 24 1.99 -14.44 -17.33
CA GLU A 24 1.48 -15.76 -16.97
C GLU A 24 0.74 -16.42 -18.14
N THR A 25 -0.13 -15.68 -18.82
CA THR A 25 -0.88 -16.19 -19.98
C THR A 25 0.04 -16.59 -21.13
N THR A 26 1.12 -15.83 -21.34
CA THR A 26 2.03 -16.04 -22.45
C THR A 26 3.04 -17.16 -22.19
N THR A 27 3.54 -17.26 -20.96
CA THR A 27 4.66 -18.15 -20.61
C THR A 27 4.26 -19.36 -19.77
N GLY A 28 3.07 -19.35 -19.17
CA GLY A 28 2.65 -20.32 -18.16
C GLY A 28 3.38 -20.19 -16.82
N VAL A 29 4.21 -19.16 -16.65
CA VAL A 29 5.05 -18.98 -15.46
C VAL A 29 4.47 -17.87 -14.57
N ARG A 30 4.37 -18.14 -13.27
CA ARG A 30 3.97 -17.18 -12.25
C ARG A 30 5.19 -16.60 -11.54
N PRO A 31 5.12 -15.34 -11.05
CA PRO A 31 6.19 -14.78 -10.24
C PRO A 31 6.37 -15.58 -8.95
N VAL A 32 7.60 -15.83 -8.57
CA VAL A 32 7.93 -16.52 -7.32
C VAL A 32 7.60 -15.64 -6.10
N LYS A 33 7.77 -14.31 -6.26
CA LYS A 33 7.49 -13.33 -5.21
C LYS A 33 7.06 -12.00 -5.84
N ILE A 34 6.10 -11.35 -5.23
CA ILE A 34 5.67 -10.00 -5.57
C ILE A 34 6.05 -9.10 -4.40
N CYS A 35 7.04 -8.22 -4.60
CA CYS A 35 7.58 -7.36 -3.54
C CYS A 35 6.78 -6.07 -3.34
N GLY A 36 5.92 -5.72 -4.31
CA GLY A 36 5.07 -4.52 -4.24
C GLY A 36 3.96 -4.62 -3.20
N LYS A 37 3.37 -3.48 -2.86
CA LYS A 37 2.23 -3.35 -1.93
C LYS A 37 1.11 -4.35 -2.25
N PRO A 38 0.50 -5.00 -1.29
CA PRO A 38 0.61 -4.87 0.17
C PRO A 38 1.70 -5.74 0.82
N ASN A 39 2.65 -6.31 0.06
CA ASN A 39 3.71 -7.14 0.61
C ASN A 39 4.65 -6.31 1.50
N PRO A 40 4.95 -6.73 2.74
CA PRO A 40 5.74 -5.96 3.68
C PRO A 40 7.24 -5.88 3.35
N SER A 41 7.73 -6.65 2.37
CA SER A 41 9.17 -6.79 2.08
C SER A 41 9.89 -5.45 1.87
N MET A 42 9.21 -4.46 1.26
CA MET A 42 9.84 -3.16 1.00
C MET A 42 10.11 -2.40 2.31
N ILE A 43 9.15 -2.37 3.22
CA ILE A 43 9.32 -1.70 4.52
C ILE A 43 10.31 -2.47 5.39
N LEU A 44 10.18 -3.79 5.47
CA LEU A 44 11.07 -4.63 6.25
C LEU A 44 12.53 -4.52 5.79
N GLY A 45 12.77 -4.43 4.47
CA GLY A 45 14.12 -4.22 3.94
C GLY A 45 14.73 -2.88 4.38
N VAL A 46 13.95 -1.80 4.38
CA VAL A 46 14.40 -0.48 4.87
C VAL A 46 14.69 -0.51 6.38
N ILE A 47 13.79 -1.11 7.16
CA ILE A 47 13.96 -1.26 8.61
C ILE A 47 15.26 -2.01 8.93
N GLU A 48 15.50 -3.12 8.24
CA GLU A 48 16.70 -3.94 8.42
C GLU A 48 17.96 -3.18 8.01
N GLU A 49 17.96 -2.54 6.83
CA GLU A 49 19.13 -1.82 6.31
C GLU A 49 19.57 -0.66 7.22
N PHE A 50 18.62 0.06 7.80
CA PHE A 50 18.91 1.21 8.67
C PHE A 50 18.88 0.88 10.17
N GLY A 51 18.64 -0.37 10.56
CA GLY A 51 18.59 -0.79 11.96
C GLY A 51 17.48 -0.09 12.76
N LEU A 52 16.33 0.18 12.14
CA LEU A 52 15.23 0.90 12.77
C LEU A 52 14.28 -0.03 13.54
N ALA A 53 13.66 0.49 14.59
CA ALA A 53 12.56 -0.20 15.25
C ALA A 53 11.25 0.07 14.47
N ALA A 54 10.43 -0.95 14.24
CA ALA A 54 9.19 -0.80 13.48
C ALA A 54 8.25 0.24 14.13
N GLU A 55 8.23 0.29 15.47
CA GLU A 55 7.43 1.23 16.26
C GLU A 55 7.87 2.69 16.10
N SER A 56 9.06 2.91 15.54
CA SER A 56 9.59 4.27 15.24
C SER A 56 9.35 4.67 13.79
N CYS A 57 8.71 3.82 12.99
CA CYS A 57 8.49 4.03 11.58
C CYS A 57 7.01 4.20 11.27
N ALA A 58 6.71 4.99 10.24
CA ALA A 58 5.36 5.16 9.73
C ALA A 58 5.33 5.03 8.19
N MET A 59 4.31 4.35 7.70
CA MET A 59 3.93 4.34 6.28
C MET A 59 2.79 5.34 6.08
N VAL A 60 3.02 6.32 5.23
CA VAL A 60 2.01 7.32 4.84
C VAL A 60 1.49 6.94 3.45
N GLY A 61 0.18 6.84 3.29
CA GLY A 61 -0.43 6.48 2.00
C GLY A 61 -1.91 6.80 1.96
N ASP A 62 -2.49 6.69 0.78
CA ASP A 62 -3.88 7.03 0.49
C ASP A 62 -4.78 5.82 0.22
N ARG A 63 -4.21 4.60 0.23
CA ARG A 63 -4.95 3.37 -0.05
C ARG A 63 -4.95 2.41 1.13
N ILE A 64 -6.14 1.99 1.54
CA ILE A 64 -6.28 1.09 2.69
C ILE A 64 -5.78 -0.31 2.37
N TYR A 65 -6.21 -0.88 1.25
CA TYR A 65 -5.93 -2.27 0.86
C TYR A 65 -4.50 -2.51 0.35
N THR A 66 -3.70 -1.47 0.18
CA THR A 66 -2.29 -1.56 -0.21
C THR A 66 -1.36 -0.93 0.82
N ASP A 67 -1.46 0.39 1.02
CA ASP A 67 -0.53 1.14 1.88
C ASP A 67 -0.74 0.79 3.37
N MET A 68 -1.98 0.85 3.84
CA MET A 68 -2.27 0.55 5.24
C MET A 68 -2.14 -0.94 5.53
N ALA A 69 -2.54 -1.80 4.61
CA ALA A 69 -2.34 -3.24 4.74
C ALA A 69 -0.84 -3.60 4.80
N MET A 70 0.01 -2.91 4.03
CA MET A 70 1.47 -3.09 4.09
C MET A 70 2.05 -2.59 5.41
N ALA A 71 1.57 -1.44 5.93
CA ALA A 71 1.96 -0.93 7.23
C ALA A 71 1.62 -1.91 8.36
N GLU A 72 0.39 -2.41 8.37
CA GLU A 72 -0.05 -3.41 9.34
C GLU A 72 0.79 -4.68 9.29
N ALA A 73 1.02 -5.22 8.09
CA ALA A 73 1.82 -6.43 7.89
C ALA A 73 3.31 -6.25 8.27
N SER A 74 3.81 -5.02 8.22
CA SER A 74 5.21 -4.68 8.60
C SER A 74 5.37 -4.33 10.08
N GLY A 75 4.27 -4.13 10.81
CA GLY A 75 4.29 -3.70 12.20
C GLY A 75 4.62 -2.22 12.41
N VAL A 76 4.66 -1.40 11.35
CA VAL A 76 4.87 0.05 11.43
C VAL A 76 3.56 0.79 11.63
N HIS A 77 3.62 2.08 11.96
CA HIS A 77 2.44 2.93 12.03
C HIS A 77 1.87 3.17 10.63
N GLY A 78 0.56 2.94 10.44
CA GLY A 78 -0.16 3.31 9.23
C GLY A 78 -0.78 4.70 9.38
N VAL A 79 -0.45 5.62 8.49
CA VAL A 79 -1.02 6.97 8.41
C VAL A 79 -1.78 7.12 7.11
N LEU A 80 -3.10 7.12 7.18
CA LEU A 80 -3.96 7.30 6.02
C LEU A 80 -4.19 8.78 5.73
N VAL A 81 -3.89 9.22 4.51
CA VAL A 81 -4.22 10.55 4.01
C VAL A 81 -5.44 10.49 3.11
N LEU A 82 -6.39 11.40 3.32
CA LEU A 82 -7.66 11.45 2.58
C LEU A 82 -7.60 12.34 1.33
N SER A 83 -6.40 12.83 0.97
CA SER A 83 -6.17 13.63 -0.24
C SER A 83 -6.04 12.80 -1.52
N GLY A 84 -6.13 11.48 -1.42
CA GLY A 84 -6.02 10.53 -2.54
C GLY A 84 -7.28 9.70 -2.73
N GLU A 85 -7.13 8.37 -2.73
CA GLU A 85 -8.20 7.44 -3.09
C GLU A 85 -9.22 7.17 -1.98
N ALA A 86 -8.75 6.95 -0.74
CA ALA A 86 -9.64 6.55 0.36
C ALA A 86 -10.46 7.70 0.92
N THR A 87 -11.68 7.37 1.35
CA THR A 87 -12.58 8.27 2.08
C THR A 87 -12.56 8.00 3.60
N ALA A 88 -13.15 8.90 4.38
CA ALA A 88 -13.31 8.69 5.82
C ALA A 88 -14.25 7.53 6.13
N GLU A 89 -15.25 7.31 5.28
CA GLU A 89 -16.18 6.18 5.36
C GLU A 89 -15.44 4.87 5.14
N ASP A 90 -14.58 4.79 4.13
CA ASP A 90 -13.75 3.61 3.87
C ASP A 90 -12.85 3.28 5.05
N ALA A 91 -12.23 4.29 5.63
CA ALA A 91 -11.38 4.14 6.82
C ALA A 91 -12.16 3.56 8.00
N SER A 92 -13.39 4.06 8.23
CA SER A 92 -14.26 3.62 9.34
C SER A 92 -14.80 2.21 9.13
N ALA A 93 -15.06 1.82 7.88
CA ALA A 93 -15.58 0.51 7.51
C ALA A 93 -14.49 -0.56 7.40
N SER A 94 -13.23 -0.14 7.29
CA SER A 94 -12.10 -1.05 7.09
C SER A 94 -11.75 -1.78 8.38
N GLY A 95 -11.35 -3.04 8.27
CA GLY A 95 -10.77 -3.82 9.37
C GLY A 95 -9.26 -3.66 9.51
N VAL A 96 -8.63 -2.83 8.68
CA VAL A 96 -7.17 -2.61 8.68
C VAL A 96 -6.80 -1.59 9.75
N ARG A 97 -5.76 -1.89 10.53
CA ARG A 97 -5.29 -1.01 11.59
C ARG A 97 -4.59 0.22 11.00
N MET A 98 -5.04 1.39 11.43
CA MET A 98 -4.45 2.69 11.11
C MET A 98 -4.14 3.43 12.41
N SER A 99 -2.96 4.02 12.50
CA SER A 99 -2.54 4.81 13.68
C SER A 99 -3.06 6.24 13.61
N LEU A 100 -3.25 6.76 12.40
CA LEU A 100 -3.75 8.11 12.17
C LEU A 100 -4.48 8.18 10.83
N VAL A 101 -5.57 8.93 10.80
CA VAL A 101 -6.27 9.34 9.58
C VAL A 101 -6.28 10.88 9.56
N THR A 102 -5.78 11.48 8.48
CA THR A 102 -5.65 12.94 8.34
C THR A 102 -6.06 13.39 6.93
N PRO A 103 -6.56 14.62 6.77
CA PRO A 103 -6.97 15.10 5.45
C PRO A 103 -5.85 15.09 4.41
N SER A 104 -4.62 15.42 4.81
CA SER A 104 -3.45 15.46 3.91
C SER A 104 -2.15 15.32 4.69
N VAL A 105 -1.02 15.21 3.98
CA VAL A 105 0.34 15.20 4.56
C VAL A 105 0.65 16.48 5.34
N ASP A 106 0.07 17.62 4.96
CA ASP A 106 0.25 18.90 5.67
C ASP A 106 -0.14 18.81 7.15
N GLY A 107 -1.08 17.94 7.49
CA GLY A 107 -1.47 17.69 8.88
C GLY A 107 -0.39 17.07 9.75
N LEU A 108 0.66 16.51 9.15
CA LEU A 108 1.78 15.87 9.85
C LEU A 108 2.92 16.86 10.19
N CYS A 109 2.92 18.05 9.56
CA CYS A 109 4.00 19.03 9.65
C CYS A 109 3.72 20.14 10.68
N ARG A 110 2.75 19.98 11.56
CA ARG A 110 2.34 21.00 12.54
C ARG A 110 2.70 20.64 13.96
#